data_47b14ccfd5af5ef756847e002ae9d1e3
#
_entry.id   47b14ccfd5af5ef756847e002ae9d1e3
#
_cell.length_a   1.000
_cell.length_b   1.000
_cell.length_c   1.000
_cell.angle_alpha   90.00
_cell.angle_beta   90.00
_cell.angle_gamma   90.00
#
_symmetry.space_group_name_H-M   'P 1'
#
loop_
_entity.id
_entity.type
_entity.pdbx_description
1 polymer ?
#
loop_
_entity_poly.entity_id
_entity_poly.type
_entity_poly.pdbx_seq_one_letter_code
_entity_poly.pdbx_strand_id
1 'polypeptide(L)'
;MFRVDGKPIVLHRHQSQAVVKGTTGQSFVVTSGTGSGKSLCFLVPIIDAAIRARTAGEPQRTRAIIVYPMNALVNGQLEEINRFLAQSGLPDHLCPTVARYTGQEGSEARSAVRHTKPDVLLTNFMMLELLMTRQKADDREVMANAEGLQFLVPDELHTYRGRQGADVAMLMRRVKDRLCRNNQPVCIGTSATMTSEGDAEAKASAVAKVATKLFATSIVPSAVIAETLDRATKANTDVRSAALAAIIDGPIPSDLTES
;
A
#
# COMPACT_ATOMS: atom_id res chain seq x y z
N MET A 1 -14.93 11.54 -8.20
CA MET A 1 -13.60 12.13 -8.38
C MET A 1 -13.06 12.49 -7.00
N PHE A 2 -11.87 12.01 -6.63
CA PHE A 2 -11.30 12.24 -5.31
C PHE A 2 -10.93 13.70 -5.09
N ARG A 3 -11.30 14.26 -3.95
CA ARG A 3 -11.05 15.64 -3.56
C ARG A 3 -10.43 15.69 -2.17
N VAL A 4 -9.62 16.70 -1.92
CA VAL A 4 -9.14 17.09 -0.59
C VAL A 4 -9.40 18.61 -0.47
N ASP A 5 -10.07 19.00 0.60
CA ASP A 5 -10.49 20.40 0.81
C ASP A 5 -11.24 21.01 -0.39
N GLY A 6 -12.11 20.21 -1.01
CA GLY A 6 -12.91 20.60 -2.17
C GLY A 6 -12.15 20.66 -3.51
N LYS A 7 -10.82 20.51 -3.52
CA LYS A 7 -9.99 20.52 -4.72
C LYS A 7 -9.73 19.11 -5.24
N PRO A 8 -9.74 18.88 -6.56
CA PRO A 8 -9.35 17.59 -7.14
C PRO A 8 -7.92 17.23 -6.75
N ILE A 9 -7.68 15.97 -6.38
CA ILE A 9 -6.32 15.48 -6.14
C ILE A 9 -5.60 15.35 -7.48
N VAL A 10 -4.41 15.94 -7.56
CA VAL A 10 -3.48 15.72 -8.67
C VAL A 10 -2.55 14.59 -8.29
N LEU A 11 -2.67 13.47 -8.98
CA LEU A 11 -1.84 12.30 -8.73
C LEU A 11 -0.46 12.47 -9.36
N HIS A 12 0.59 12.08 -8.64
CA HIS A 12 1.91 11.93 -9.21
C HIS A 12 1.94 10.82 -10.28
N ARG A 13 2.94 10.83 -11.14
CA ARG A 13 3.07 9.86 -12.24
C ARG A 13 3.00 8.40 -11.76
N HIS A 14 3.75 8.05 -10.71
CA HIS A 14 3.75 6.71 -10.13
C HIS A 14 2.39 6.33 -9.55
N GLN A 15 1.68 7.27 -8.93
CA GLN A 15 0.32 7.05 -8.41
C GLN A 15 -0.67 6.80 -9.56
N SER A 16 -0.61 7.61 -10.63
CA SER A 16 -1.46 7.42 -11.81
C SER A 16 -1.23 6.06 -12.46
N GLN A 17 0.02 5.62 -12.60
CA GLN A 17 0.36 4.30 -13.12
C GLN A 17 -0.19 3.17 -12.22
N ALA A 18 -0.07 3.33 -10.91
CA ALA A 18 -0.59 2.37 -9.93
C ALA A 18 -2.12 2.25 -10.01
N VAL A 19 -2.82 3.38 -10.11
CA VAL A 19 -4.28 3.42 -10.24
C VAL A 19 -4.73 2.67 -11.49
N VAL A 20 -4.09 2.93 -12.64
CA VAL A 20 -4.42 2.22 -13.88
C VAL A 20 -4.24 0.72 -13.72
N LYS A 21 -3.11 0.26 -13.17
CA LYS A 21 -2.87 -1.17 -12.93
C LYS A 21 -3.90 -1.78 -11.98
N GLY A 22 -4.16 -1.13 -10.84
CA GLY A 22 -5.11 -1.61 -9.84
C GLY A 22 -6.54 -1.72 -10.35
N THR A 23 -7.01 -0.72 -11.11
CA THR A 23 -8.37 -0.71 -11.69
C THR A 23 -8.53 -1.68 -12.87
N THR A 24 -7.43 -2.06 -13.54
CA THR A 24 -7.45 -3.08 -14.61
C THR A 24 -7.17 -4.50 -14.10
N GLY A 25 -7.09 -4.71 -12.78
CA GLY A 25 -6.90 -6.04 -12.18
C GLY A 25 -5.45 -6.56 -12.23
N GLN A 26 -4.48 -5.69 -12.51
CA GLN A 26 -3.06 -6.08 -12.55
C GLN A 26 -2.42 -5.94 -11.17
N SER A 27 -1.73 -7.00 -10.74
CA SER A 27 -0.89 -6.96 -9.54
C SER A 27 0.42 -6.21 -9.80
N PHE A 28 0.88 -5.42 -8.82
CA PHE A 28 2.08 -4.59 -8.98
C PHE A 28 2.77 -4.30 -7.64
N VAL A 29 3.96 -3.71 -7.72
CA VAL A 29 4.70 -3.20 -6.57
C VAL A 29 5.08 -1.74 -6.80
N VAL A 30 4.94 -0.92 -5.77
CA VAL A 30 5.39 0.49 -5.79
C VAL A 30 6.65 0.60 -4.93
N THR A 31 7.73 1.08 -5.54
CA THR A 31 8.98 1.35 -4.85
C THR A 31 9.27 2.85 -4.90
N SER A 32 9.19 3.50 -3.76
CA SER A 32 9.46 4.94 -3.65
C SER A 32 9.87 5.30 -2.23
N GLY A 33 10.46 6.47 -2.06
CA GLY A 33 10.87 6.98 -0.74
C GLY A 33 9.70 7.11 0.25
N THR A 34 10.03 7.30 1.52
CA THR A 34 9.03 7.63 2.54
C THR A 34 8.41 9.00 2.27
N GLY A 35 7.11 9.15 2.51
CA GLY A 35 6.41 10.42 2.26
C GLY A 35 6.01 10.69 0.81
N SER A 36 6.28 9.79 -0.13
CA SER A 36 5.92 9.93 -1.55
C SER A 36 4.44 9.69 -1.87
N GLY A 37 3.60 9.43 -0.86
CA GLY A 37 2.17 9.14 -1.04
C GLY A 37 1.89 7.76 -1.62
N LYS A 38 2.70 6.74 -1.28
CA LYS A 38 2.49 5.34 -1.68
C LYS A 38 1.10 4.80 -1.34
N SER A 39 0.52 5.25 -0.24
CA SER A 39 -0.80 4.80 0.21
C SER A 39 -1.88 5.07 -0.85
N LEU A 40 -1.83 6.18 -1.57
CA LEU A 40 -2.77 6.48 -2.65
C LEU A 40 -2.69 5.48 -3.81
N CYS A 41 -1.54 4.85 -4.03
CA CYS A 41 -1.35 3.88 -5.11
C CYS A 41 -2.26 2.64 -4.95
N PHE A 42 -2.57 2.24 -3.72
CA PHE A 42 -3.48 1.12 -3.46
C PHE A 42 -4.84 1.57 -2.95
N LEU A 43 -4.93 2.68 -2.22
CA LEU A 43 -6.22 3.16 -1.70
C LEU A 43 -7.17 3.58 -2.80
N VAL A 44 -6.69 4.31 -3.83
CA VAL A 44 -7.55 4.80 -4.91
C VAL A 44 -8.25 3.66 -5.67
N PRO A 45 -7.55 2.61 -6.17
CA PRO A 45 -8.23 1.49 -6.84
C PRO A 45 -9.14 0.69 -5.89
N ILE A 46 -8.81 0.55 -4.61
CA ILE A 46 -9.65 -0.12 -3.62
C ILE A 46 -10.95 0.66 -3.38
N ILE A 47 -10.84 1.96 -3.19
CA ILE A 47 -11.99 2.84 -2.98
C ILE A 47 -12.88 2.89 -4.22
N ASP A 48 -12.29 2.97 -5.43
CA ASP A 48 -13.03 2.91 -6.69
C ASP A 48 -13.84 1.61 -6.81
N ALA A 49 -13.23 0.47 -6.50
CA ALA A 49 -13.91 -0.83 -6.52
C ALA A 49 -15.07 -0.89 -5.50
N ALA A 50 -14.87 -0.36 -4.29
CA ALA A 50 -15.91 -0.32 -3.26
C ALA A 50 -17.08 0.58 -3.69
N ILE A 51 -16.81 1.75 -4.26
CA ILE A 51 -17.84 2.67 -4.78
C ILE A 51 -18.63 2.00 -5.92
N ARG A 52 -17.94 1.37 -6.87
CA ARG A 52 -18.62 0.65 -7.98
C ARG A 52 -19.54 -0.44 -7.47
N ALA A 53 -19.07 -1.23 -6.51
CA ALA A 53 -19.88 -2.30 -5.91
C ALA A 53 -21.12 -1.75 -5.18
N ARG A 54 -20.98 -0.66 -4.43
CA ARG A 54 -22.11 0.01 -3.77
C ARG A 54 -23.08 0.60 -4.79
N THR A 55 -22.57 1.21 -5.84
CA THR A 55 -23.41 1.74 -6.95
C THR A 55 -24.17 0.63 -7.66
N ALA A 56 -23.56 -0.56 -7.80
CA ALA A 56 -24.19 -1.74 -8.38
C ALA A 56 -25.15 -2.46 -7.43
N GLY A 57 -25.26 -2.04 -6.16
CA GLY A 57 -26.10 -2.69 -5.16
C GLY A 57 -25.56 -4.06 -4.71
N GLU A 58 -24.26 -4.30 -4.86
CA GLU A 58 -23.66 -5.55 -4.39
C GLU A 58 -23.74 -5.68 -2.86
N PRO A 59 -23.83 -6.92 -2.33
CA PRO A 59 -23.83 -7.15 -0.90
C PRO A 59 -22.58 -6.58 -0.23
N GLN A 60 -22.79 -6.02 0.99
CA GLN A 60 -21.68 -5.51 1.79
C GLN A 60 -20.76 -6.65 2.22
N ARG A 61 -19.46 -6.51 1.94
CA ARG A 61 -18.41 -7.47 2.30
C ARG A 61 -17.05 -6.80 2.31
N THR A 62 -16.06 -7.46 2.90
CA THR A 62 -14.68 -6.99 2.86
C THR A 62 -14.06 -7.31 1.49
N ARG A 63 -13.70 -6.26 0.74
CA ARG A 63 -13.11 -6.34 -0.60
C ARG A 63 -11.60 -6.24 -0.58
N ALA A 64 -11.04 -5.62 0.43
CA ALA A 64 -9.61 -5.43 0.56
C ALA A 64 -9.11 -5.78 1.97
N ILE A 65 -7.96 -6.45 2.04
CA ILE A 65 -7.19 -6.64 3.26
C ILE A 65 -5.83 -5.98 3.06
N ILE A 66 -5.50 -5.02 3.95
CA ILE A 66 -4.21 -4.35 3.97
C ILE A 66 -3.45 -4.82 5.20
N VAL A 67 -2.24 -5.35 4.97
CA VAL A 67 -1.41 -5.99 6.00
C VAL A 67 -0.19 -5.12 6.27
N TYR A 68 -0.12 -4.58 7.45
CA TYR A 68 1.01 -3.75 7.91
C TYR A 68 1.99 -4.57 8.77
N PRO A 69 3.27 -4.19 8.79
CA PRO A 69 4.24 -4.89 9.63
C PRO A 69 4.03 -4.65 11.13
N MET A 70 3.44 -3.53 11.52
CA MET A 70 3.27 -3.13 12.93
C MET A 70 1.92 -2.45 13.18
N ASN A 71 1.40 -2.61 14.42
CA ASN A 71 0.13 -2.00 14.85
C ASN A 71 0.12 -0.47 14.81
N ALA A 72 1.25 0.17 15.11
CA ALA A 72 1.35 1.64 15.07
C ALA A 72 1.03 2.19 13.68
N LEU A 73 1.49 1.51 12.62
CA LEU A 73 1.17 1.88 11.24
C LEU A 73 -0.32 1.69 10.92
N VAL A 74 -0.94 0.63 11.43
CA VAL A 74 -2.39 0.40 11.23
C VAL A 74 -3.21 1.56 11.79
N ASN A 75 -2.85 2.04 12.99
CA ASN A 75 -3.58 3.11 13.65
C ASN A 75 -3.48 4.44 12.89
N GLY A 76 -2.26 4.83 12.53
CA GLY A 76 -2.03 6.06 11.76
C GLY A 76 -2.70 6.03 10.38
N GLN A 77 -2.65 4.88 9.71
CA GLN A 77 -3.28 4.72 8.40
C GLN A 77 -4.81 4.74 8.48
N LEU A 78 -5.41 4.16 9.52
CA LEU A 78 -6.86 4.24 9.72
C LEU A 78 -7.33 5.69 9.86
N GLU A 79 -6.62 6.49 10.66
CA GLU A 79 -6.94 7.91 10.82
C GLU A 79 -6.78 8.70 9.51
N GLU A 80 -5.71 8.44 8.78
CA GLU A 80 -5.45 9.08 7.49
C GLU A 80 -6.52 8.72 6.45
N ILE A 81 -6.89 7.45 6.32
CA ILE A 81 -7.92 7.00 5.39
C ILE A 81 -9.28 7.60 5.76
N ASN A 82 -9.66 7.60 7.04
CA ASN A 82 -10.92 8.17 7.47
C ASN A 82 -10.99 9.68 7.20
N ARG A 83 -9.88 10.41 7.44
CA ARG A 83 -9.79 11.84 7.09
C ARG A 83 -9.94 12.06 5.59
N PHE A 84 -9.28 11.24 4.77
CA PHE A 84 -9.37 11.29 3.31
C PHE A 84 -10.81 11.05 2.81
N LEU A 85 -11.50 10.04 3.36
CA LEU A 85 -12.88 9.73 3.02
C LEU A 85 -13.83 10.84 3.45
N ALA A 86 -13.67 11.41 4.64
CA ALA A 86 -14.48 12.53 5.12
C ALA A 86 -14.37 13.78 4.24
N GLN A 87 -13.18 14.01 3.67
CA GLN A 87 -12.93 15.16 2.78
C GLN A 87 -13.30 14.89 1.31
N SER A 88 -13.65 13.66 0.96
CA SER A 88 -13.89 13.25 -0.43
C SER A 88 -15.15 13.86 -1.06
N GLY A 89 -16.12 14.29 -0.23
CA GLY A 89 -17.44 14.77 -0.69
C GLY A 89 -18.32 13.67 -1.29
N LEU A 90 -17.99 12.41 -1.02
CA LEU A 90 -18.86 11.28 -1.39
C LEU A 90 -20.14 11.27 -0.56
N PRO A 91 -21.29 10.93 -1.15
CA PRO A 91 -22.51 10.64 -0.39
C PRO A 91 -22.27 9.48 0.58
N ASP A 92 -22.86 9.53 1.77
CA ASP A 92 -22.65 8.54 2.84
C ASP A 92 -22.88 7.10 2.37
N HIS A 93 -23.93 6.87 1.56
CA HIS A 93 -24.25 5.53 1.06
C HIS A 93 -23.21 4.96 0.06
N LEU A 94 -22.40 5.82 -0.55
CA LEU A 94 -21.31 5.43 -1.44
C LEU A 94 -19.94 5.44 -0.74
N CYS A 95 -19.85 6.05 0.45
CA CYS A 95 -18.59 6.15 1.18
C CYS A 95 -18.15 4.76 1.66
N PRO A 96 -16.96 4.27 1.27
CA PRO A 96 -16.44 2.99 1.73
C PRO A 96 -16.19 2.99 3.23
N THR A 97 -16.42 1.84 3.85
CA THR A 97 -16.16 1.63 5.28
C THR A 97 -14.83 0.97 5.50
N VAL A 98 -14.07 1.46 6.48
CA VAL A 98 -12.75 0.96 6.83
C VAL A 98 -12.72 0.60 8.30
N ALA A 99 -12.18 -0.55 8.64
CA ALA A 99 -11.98 -0.95 10.02
C ALA A 99 -10.61 -1.60 10.22
N ARG A 100 -10.11 -1.51 11.45
CA ARG A 100 -8.90 -2.24 11.86
C ARG A 100 -9.28 -3.52 12.62
N TYR A 101 -8.43 -4.53 12.50
CA TYR A 101 -8.52 -5.76 13.28
C TYR A 101 -7.09 -6.24 13.58
N THR A 102 -6.55 -5.79 14.71
CA THR A 102 -5.12 -5.95 15.05
C THR A 102 -4.90 -6.81 16.28
N GLY A 103 -5.98 -7.16 16.98
CA GLY A 103 -5.94 -7.87 18.26
C GLY A 103 -5.89 -6.94 19.48
N GLN A 104 -5.76 -5.63 19.29
CA GLN A 104 -5.83 -4.61 20.34
C GLN A 104 -7.27 -4.17 20.65
N GLU A 105 -8.21 -4.51 19.77
CA GLU A 105 -9.62 -4.15 19.88
C GLU A 105 -10.29 -4.92 21.02
N GLY A 106 -11.12 -4.22 21.78
CA GLY A 106 -12.04 -4.85 22.75
C GLY A 106 -13.12 -5.69 22.08
N SER A 107 -13.89 -6.43 22.87
CA SER A 107 -14.96 -7.31 22.37
C SER A 107 -16.02 -6.58 21.54
N GLU A 108 -16.41 -5.39 21.95
CA GLU A 108 -17.38 -4.54 21.24
C GLU A 108 -16.89 -4.14 19.86
N ALA A 109 -15.65 -3.64 19.76
CA ALA A 109 -15.08 -3.22 18.49
C ALA A 109 -14.91 -4.41 17.52
N ARG A 110 -14.54 -5.60 18.02
CA ARG A 110 -14.49 -6.82 17.21
C ARG A 110 -15.86 -7.24 16.70
N SER A 111 -16.86 -7.18 17.58
CA SER A 111 -18.24 -7.44 17.20
C SER A 111 -18.74 -6.45 16.15
N ALA A 112 -18.42 -5.16 16.28
CA ALA A 112 -18.74 -4.14 15.29
C ALA A 112 -18.15 -4.48 13.92
N VAL A 113 -16.87 -4.85 13.83
CA VAL A 113 -16.22 -5.24 12.54
C VAL A 113 -16.95 -6.41 11.88
N ARG A 114 -17.37 -7.40 12.67
CA ARG A 114 -18.11 -8.56 12.18
C ARG A 114 -19.44 -8.16 11.53
N HIS A 115 -20.20 -7.28 12.20
CA HIS A 115 -21.55 -6.87 11.76
C HIS A 115 -21.50 -5.84 10.62
N THR A 116 -20.59 -4.90 10.69
CA THR A 116 -20.49 -3.81 9.68
C THR A 116 -19.90 -4.29 8.35
N LYS A 117 -19.16 -5.41 8.33
CA LYS A 117 -18.54 -5.98 7.12
C LYS A 117 -17.81 -4.90 6.34
N PRO A 118 -16.76 -4.28 6.89
CA PRO A 118 -16.10 -3.14 6.28
C PRO A 118 -15.58 -3.50 4.89
N ASP A 119 -15.61 -2.54 3.95
CA ASP A 119 -15.05 -2.72 2.60
C ASP A 119 -13.55 -2.97 2.65
N VAL A 120 -12.87 -2.33 3.60
CA VAL A 120 -11.41 -2.43 3.79
C VAL A 120 -11.09 -2.84 5.22
N LEU A 121 -10.35 -3.93 5.37
CA LEU A 121 -9.85 -4.42 6.65
C LEU A 121 -8.36 -4.12 6.76
N LEU A 122 -7.98 -3.32 7.75
CA LEU A 122 -6.59 -3.06 8.10
C LEU A 122 -6.17 -4.02 9.20
N THR A 123 -5.05 -4.71 9.02
CA THR A 123 -4.57 -5.69 9.98
C THR A 123 -3.04 -5.73 10.00
N ASN A 124 -2.47 -6.50 10.91
CA ASN A 124 -1.05 -6.84 10.91
C ASN A 124 -0.85 -8.31 10.54
N PHE A 125 0.39 -8.66 10.21
CA PHE A 125 0.77 -10.02 9.85
C PHE A 125 0.35 -11.06 10.91
N MET A 126 0.65 -10.80 12.19
CA MET A 126 0.37 -11.74 13.27
C MET A 126 -1.13 -11.95 13.46
N MET A 127 -1.92 -10.88 13.36
CA MET A 127 -3.37 -11.00 13.50
C MET A 127 -4.00 -11.72 12.31
N LEU A 128 -3.52 -11.46 11.08
CA LEU A 128 -4.00 -12.18 9.91
C LEU A 128 -3.69 -13.70 10.00
N GLU A 129 -2.49 -14.06 10.49
CA GLU A 129 -2.15 -15.45 10.78
C GLU A 129 -3.13 -16.09 11.78
N LEU A 130 -3.47 -15.34 12.84
CA LEU A 130 -4.44 -15.82 13.83
C LEU A 130 -5.85 -15.97 13.25
N LEU A 131 -6.30 -15.02 12.42
CA LEU A 131 -7.59 -15.09 11.72
C LEU A 131 -7.68 -16.30 10.78
N MET A 132 -6.56 -16.70 10.21
CA MET A 132 -6.49 -17.87 9.31
C MET A 132 -6.47 -19.20 10.05
N THR A 133 -6.01 -19.23 11.31
CA THR A 133 -5.78 -20.46 12.07
C THR A 133 -6.76 -20.70 13.22
N ARG A 134 -7.28 -19.64 13.84
CA ARG A 134 -8.19 -19.73 14.99
C ARG A 134 -9.59 -20.20 14.59
N GLN A 135 -10.20 -20.97 15.51
CA GLN A 135 -11.55 -21.47 15.36
C GLN A 135 -12.61 -20.64 16.10
N LYS A 136 -12.26 -19.44 16.59
CA LYS A 136 -13.23 -18.54 17.24
C LYS A 136 -14.32 -18.13 16.25
N ALA A 137 -15.57 -18.13 16.69
CA ALA A 137 -16.70 -17.80 15.83
C ALA A 137 -16.56 -16.41 15.20
N ASP A 138 -16.17 -15.41 16.00
CA ASP A 138 -15.98 -14.03 15.52
C ASP A 138 -14.91 -13.94 14.42
N ASP A 139 -13.76 -14.58 14.63
CA ASP A 139 -12.65 -14.59 13.65
C ASP A 139 -13.07 -15.28 12.33
N ARG A 140 -13.86 -16.36 12.44
CA ARG A 140 -14.39 -17.06 11.26
C ARG A 140 -15.37 -16.20 10.47
N GLU A 141 -16.25 -15.48 11.15
CA GLU A 141 -17.22 -14.59 10.49
C GLU A 141 -16.51 -13.41 9.81
N VAL A 142 -15.50 -12.78 10.45
CA VAL A 142 -14.70 -11.72 9.82
C VAL A 142 -14.04 -12.24 8.54
N MET A 143 -13.50 -13.46 8.56
CA MET A 143 -12.92 -14.05 7.36
C MET A 143 -13.97 -14.46 6.32
N ALA A 144 -15.15 -14.94 6.73
CA ALA A 144 -16.26 -15.21 5.82
C ALA A 144 -16.76 -13.94 5.11
N ASN A 145 -16.78 -12.81 5.81
CA ASN A 145 -17.10 -11.51 5.22
C ASN A 145 -16.10 -11.07 4.14
N ALA A 146 -14.90 -11.64 4.11
CA ALA A 146 -13.86 -11.37 3.12
C ALA A 146 -13.81 -12.42 1.97
N GLU A 147 -14.79 -13.32 1.89
CA GLU A 147 -14.86 -14.28 0.77
C GLU A 147 -15.05 -13.53 -0.56
N GLY A 148 -14.32 -13.94 -1.59
CA GLY A 148 -14.25 -13.24 -2.86
C GLY A 148 -13.40 -11.95 -2.79
N LEU A 149 -12.37 -11.94 -1.93
CA LEU A 149 -11.42 -10.84 -1.76
C LEU A 149 -10.91 -10.34 -3.12
N GLN A 150 -10.93 -9.02 -3.32
CA GLN A 150 -10.51 -8.39 -4.58
C GLN A 150 -9.08 -7.83 -4.50
N PHE A 151 -8.68 -7.37 -3.32
CA PHE A 151 -7.34 -6.77 -3.11
C PHE A 151 -6.67 -7.36 -1.88
N LEU A 152 -5.39 -7.68 -2.03
CA LEU A 152 -4.51 -8.12 -0.94
C LEU A 152 -3.25 -7.27 -0.96
N VAL A 153 -3.04 -6.47 0.08
CA VAL A 153 -2.02 -5.43 0.10
C VAL A 153 -1.07 -5.62 1.29
N PRO A 154 0.02 -6.38 1.15
CA PRO A 154 1.10 -6.32 2.13
C PRO A 154 1.91 -5.03 1.92
N ASP A 155 1.90 -4.19 2.95
CA ASP A 155 2.65 -2.93 2.97
C ASP A 155 4.09 -3.16 3.47
N GLU A 156 5.01 -2.30 3.04
CA GLU A 156 6.42 -2.31 3.42
C GLU A 156 7.13 -3.66 3.20
N LEU A 157 7.09 -4.17 1.97
CA LEU A 157 7.65 -5.48 1.59
C LEU A 157 9.10 -5.68 2.01
N HIS A 158 9.89 -4.62 2.12
CA HIS A 158 11.29 -4.68 2.53
C HIS A 158 11.48 -5.16 3.98
N THR A 159 10.43 -5.13 4.80
CA THR A 159 10.45 -5.63 6.18
C THR A 159 10.35 -7.16 6.22
N TYR A 160 9.78 -7.78 5.20
CA TYR A 160 9.56 -9.23 5.13
C TYR A 160 10.77 -9.95 4.51
N ARG A 161 11.82 -10.17 5.32
CA ARG A 161 13.07 -10.83 4.88
C ARG A 161 13.32 -12.13 5.62
N GLY A 162 14.15 -12.98 5.04
CA GLY A 162 14.58 -14.23 5.67
C GLY A 162 13.38 -15.12 6.02
N ARG A 163 13.39 -15.69 7.24
CA ARG A 163 12.34 -16.58 7.74
C ARG A 163 10.97 -15.91 7.76
N GLN A 164 10.88 -14.67 8.23
CA GLN A 164 9.62 -13.93 8.26
C GLN A 164 9.03 -13.74 6.85
N GLY A 165 9.88 -13.51 5.83
CA GLY A 165 9.42 -13.43 4.46
C GLY A 165 8.82 -14.73 3.94
N ALA A 166 9.37 -15.89 4.35
CA ALA A 166 8.79 -17.19 4.02
C ALA A 166 7.44 -17.40 4.71
N ASP A 167 7.32 -17.05 5.99
CA ASP A 167 6.06 -17.15 6.75
C ASP A 167 4.97 -16.27 6.13
N VAL A 168 5.30 -15.03 5.75
CA VAL A 168 4.37 -14.13 5.04
C VAL A 168 3.96 -14.72 3.69
N ALA A 169 4.89 -15.28 2.93
CA ALA A 169 4.57 -15.89 1.64
C ALA A 169 3.60 -17.07 1.78
N MET A 170 3.75 -17.88 2.82
CA MET A 170 2.84 -18.98 3.13
C MET A 170 1.47 -18.46 3.58
N LEU A 171 1.44 -17.39 4.38
CA LEU A 171 0.20 -16.77 4.80
C LEU A 171 -0.57 -16.20 3.59
N MET A 172 0.10 -15.49 2.68
CA MET A 172 -0.54 -14.95 1.47
C MET A 172 -1.18 -16.07 0.62
N ARG A 173 -0.52 -17.21 0.47
CA ARG A 173 -1.10 -18.39 -0.20
C ARG A 173 -2.37 -18.87 0.48
N ARG A 174 -2.31 -19.08 1.81
CA ARG A 174 -3.48 -19.54 2.59
C ARG A 174 -4.64 -18.56 2.51
N VAL A 175 -4.38 -17.25 2.55
CA VAL A 175 -5.42 -16.21 2.35
C VAL A 175 -6.06 -16.35 0.98
N LYS A 176 -5.27 -16.47 -0.08
CA LYS A 176 -5.78 -16.67 -1.45
C LYS A 176 -6.59 -17.95 -1.58
N ASP A 177 -6.07 -19.07 -1.10
CA ASP A 177 -6.73 -20.37 -1.18
C ASP A 177 -8.08 -20.39 -0.45
N ARG A 178 -8.16 -19.70 0.69
CA ARG A 178 -9.38 -19.63 1.49
C ARG A 178 -10.40 -18.62 0.97
N LEU A 179 -9.95 -17.40 0.60
CA LEU A 179 -10.83 -16.28 0.32
C LEU A 179 -11.06 -16.03 -1.18
N CYS A 180 -10.22 -16.57 -2.06
CA CYS A 180 -10.22 -16.25 -3.48
C CYS A 180 -10.40 -17.49 -4.36
N ARG A 181 -11.27 -18.42 -3.95
CA ARG A 181 -11.45 -19.73 -4.65
C ARG A 181 -11.82 -19.58 -6.13
N ASN A 182 -12.62 -18.56 -6.46
CA ASN A 182 -13.18 -18.36 -7.80
C ASN A 182 -12.58 -17.14 -8.52
N ASN A 183 -11.65 -16.42 -7.89
CA ASN A 183 -11.02 -15.22 -8.45
C ASN A 183 -9.55 -15.12 -8.00
N GLN A 184 -8.78 -14.32 -8.70
CA GLN A 184 -7.45 -13.93 -8.25
C GLN A 184 -7.50 -12.51 -7.73
N PRO A 185 -7.07 -12.25 -6.49
CA PRO A 185 -7.02 -10.89 -5.98
C PRO A 185 -5.90 -10.11 -6.66
N VAL A 186 -6.09 -8.82 -6.80
CA VAL A 186 -5.02 -7.89 -7.15
C VAL A 186 -4.09 -7.78 -5.94
N CYS A 187 -2.86 -8.29 -6.10
CA CYS A 187 -1.84 -8.18 -5.07
C CYS A 187 -1.03 -6.90 -5.29
N ILE A 188 -1.04 -6.01 -4.32
CA ILE A 188 -0.32 -4.73 -4.39
C ILE A 188 0.67 -4.68 -3.25
N GLY A 189 1.96 -4.46 -3.57
CA GLY A 189 2.98 -4.27 -2.55
C GLY A 189 3.53 -2.86 -2.58
N THR A 190 3.90 -2.35 -1.42
CA THR A 190 4.71 -1.15 -1.32
C THR A 190 6.07 -1.49 -0.72
N SER A 191 7.07 -0.70 -1.04
CA SER A 191 8.39 -0.85 -0.44
C SER A 191 9.13 0.48 -0.48
N ALA A 192 9.94 0.74 0.54
CA ALA A 192 11.07 1.64 0.37
C ALA A 192 12.05 1.00 -0.62
N THR A 193 13.02 1.74 -1.11
CA THR A 193 14.03 1.26 -2.07
C THR A 193 14.68 -0.03 -1.54
N MET A 194 14.43 -1.17 -2.21
CA MET A 194 14.89 -2.49 -1.75
C MET A 194 16.34 -2.79 -2.08
N THR A 195 16.91 -2.13 -3.10
CA THR A 195 18.28 -2.34 -3.56
C THR A 195 18.90 -1.00 -3.92
N SER A 196 20.13 -0.78 -3.44
CA SER A 196 20.95 0.38 -3.80
C SER A 196 21.82 0.10 -5.02
N GLU A 197 22.08 -1.17 -5.36
CA GLU A 197 23.01 -1.60 -6.41
C GLU A 197 22.29 -1.95 -7.71
N GLY A 198 22.95 -1.69 -8.83
CA GLY A 198 22.46 -1.99 -10.17
C GLY A 198 21.66 -0.86 -10.84
N ASP A 199 21.39 -1.04 -12.12
CA ASP A 199 20.54 -0.15 -12.90
C ASP A 199 19.04 -0.30 -12.55
N ALA A 200 18.20 0.53 -13.12
CA ALA A 200 16.77 0.54 -12.85
C ALA A 200 16.09 -0.79 -13.22
N GLU A 201 16.54 -1.47 -14.26
CA GLU A 201 15.97 -2.73 -14.73
C GLU A 201 16.36 -3.89 -13.80
N ALA A 202 17.61 -3.97 -13.36
CA ALA A 202 18.08 -4.94 -12.38
C ALA A 202 17.34 -4.79 -11.05
N LYS A 203 17.14 -3.56 -10.58
CA LYS A 203 16.35 -3.24 -9.37
C LYS A 203 14.90 -3.70 -9.52
N ALA A 204 14.24 -3.36 -10.62
CA ALA A 204 12.86 -3.79 -10.88
C ALA A 204 12.75 -5.31 -10.94
N SER A 205 13.72 -6.00 -11.59
CA SER A 205 13.77 -7.46 -11.67
C SER A 205 13.92 -8.11 -10.29
N ALA A 206 14.79 -7.57 -9.43
CA ALA A 206 14.98 -8.07 -8.06
C ALA A 206 13.70 -7.94 -7.22
N VAL A 207 13.04 -6.77 -7.27
CA VAL A 207 11.77 -6.52 -6.58
C VAL A 207 10.68 -7.46 -7.10
N ALA A 208 10.55 -7.60 -8.42
CA ALA A 208 9.57 -8.47 -9.04
C ALA A 208 9.72 -9.94 -8.61
N LYS A 209 10.97 -10.45 -8.52
CA LYS A 209 11.26 -11.80 -8.01
C LYS A 209 10.81 -12.00 -6.57
N VAL A 210 11.07 -11.03 -5.69
CA VAL A 210 10.64 -11.08 -4.29
C VAL A 210 9.11 -11.05 -4.19
N ALA A 211 8.48 -10.11 -4.89
CA ALA A 211 7.02 -9.97 -4.90
C ALA A 211 6.33 -11.22 -5.47
N THR A 212 6.85 -11.83 -6.53
CA THR A 212 6.34 -13.08 -7.08
C THR A 212 6.32 -14.20 -6.04
N LYS A 213 7.39 -14.32 -5.24
CA LYS A 213 7.46 -15.31 -4.17
C LYS A 213 6.48 -15.02 -3.04
N LEU A 214 6.36 -13.74 -2.62
CA LEU A 214 5.47 -13.32 -1.54
C LEU A 214 4.00 -13.49 -1.93
N PHE A 215 3.62 -13.02 -3.11
CA PHE A 215 2.21 -13.02 -3.55
C PHE A 215 1.75 -14.36 -4.12
N ALA A 216 2.65 -15.27 -4.43
CA ALA A 216 2.36 -16.45 -5.25
C ALA A 216 1.58 -16.08 -6.53
N THR A 217 1.97 -14.96 -7.15
CA THR A 217 1.41 -14.39 -8.38
C THR A 217 2.57 -13.84 -9.19
N SER A 218 2.61 -14.11 -10.48
CA SER A 218 3.69 -13.61 -11.34
C SER A 218 3.69 -12.08 -11.39
N ILE A 219 4.77 -11.48 -10.97
CA ILE A 219 5.04 -10.04 -11.08
C ILE A 219 6.19 -9.87 -12.06
N VAL A 220 5.93 -9.20 -13.16
CA VAL A 220 6.95 -8.88 -14.16
C VAL A 220 7.69 -7.56 -13.80
N PRO A 221 8.93 -7.34 -14.23
CA PRO A 221 9.65 -6.09 -13.92
C PRO A 221 8.90 -4.82 -14.32
N SER A 222 8.13 -4.83 -15.40
CA SER A 222 7.29 -3.71 -15.83
C SER A 222 6.06 -3.44 -14.92
N ALA A 223 5.77 -4.35 -13.99
CA ALA A 223 4.78 -4.15 -12.94
C ALA A 223 5.37 -3.55 -11.65
N VAL A 224 6.68 -3.29 -11.62
CA VAL A 224 7.34 -2.55 -10.56
C VAL A 224 7.34 -1.07 -10.93
N ILE A 225 6.64 -0.27 -10.15
CA ILE A 225 6.50 1.18 -10.35
C ILE A 225 7.50 1.86 -9.44
N ALA A 226 8.49 2.53 -10.02
CA ALA A 226 9.46 3.33 -9.30
C ALA A 226 9.05 4.81 -9.27
N GLU A 227 9.49 5.51 -8.24
CA GLU A 227 9.38 6.96 -8.18
C GLU A 227 10.26 7.59 -9.27
N THR A 228 9.69 8.56 -9.99
CA THR A 228 10.44 9.39 -10.91
C THR A 228 10.69 10.73 -10.22
N LEU A 229 11.93 10.97 -9.84
CA LEU A 229 12.33 12.25 -9.28
C LEU A 229 12.61 13.22 -10.42
N ASP A 230 11.93 14.35 -10.43
CA ASP A 230 12.31 15.46 -11.30
C ASP A 230 13.61 16.07 -10.77
N ARG A 231 14.56 16.32 -11.68
CA ARG A 231 15.80 17.00 -11.29
C ARG A 231 15.48 18.42 -10.88
N ALA A 232 15.73 18.78 -9.63
CA ALA A 232 15.61 20.15 -9.13
C ALA A 232 16.67 21.08 -9.74
N THR A 233 17.77 20.51 -10.25
CA THR A 233 18.87 21.26 -10.89
C THR A 233 18.77 21.17 -12.41
N LYS A 234 19.00 22.28 -13.09
CA LYS A 234 19.12 22.32 -14.56
C LYS A 234 20.28 21.41 -15.02
N ALA A 235 20.05 20.61 -16.06
CA ALA A 235 20.97 19.60 -16.57
C ALA A 235 22.32 20.16 -17.13
N ASN A 236 22.57 21.48 -17.07
CA ASN A 236 23.64 22.16 -17.76
C ASN A 236 24.56 22.99 -16.85
N THR A 237 24.74 22.62 -15.61
CA THR A 237 25.90 23.09 -14.85
C THR A 237 26.99 22.04 -14.96
N ASP A 238 27.84 22.19 -15.96
CA ASP A 238 29.19 21.61 -15.99
C ASP A 238 29.96 22.22 -14.81
N VAL A 239 29.70 21.69 -13.62
CA VAL A 239 30.49 22.02 -12.44
C VAL A 239 31.79 21.25 -12.63
N ARG A 240 32.78 21.92 -13.22
CA ARG A 240 34.15 21.36 -13.34
C ARG A 240 34.59 21.03 -11.92
N SER A 241 34.98 19.77 -11.71
CA SER A 241 35.47 19.28 -10.41
C SER A 241 36.61 20.16 -9.86
N ALA A 242 37.42 20.76 -10.73
CA ALA A 242 38.45 21.76 -10.40
C ALA A 242 37.85 23.07 -9.80
N ALA A 243 36.70 23.52 -10.24
CA ALA A 243 36.07 24.73 -9.70
C ALA A 243 35.43 24.45 -8.31
N LEU A 244 34.91 23.24 -8.09
CA LEU A 244 34.43 22.81 -6.77
C LEU A 244 35.57 22.66 -5.77
N ALA A 245 36.71 22.07 -6.17
CA ALA A 245 37.89 21.97 -5.34
C ALA A 245 38.44 23.34 -4.93
N ALA A 246 38.47 24.30 -5.87
CA ALA A 246 38.90 25.66 -5.58
C ALA A 246 37.98 26.44 -4.60
N ILE A 247 36.68 26.09 -4.56
CA ILE A 247 35.70 26.67 -3.60
C ILE A 247 35.86 26.02 -2.24
N ILE A 248 36.11 24.71 -2.18
CA ILE A 248 36.26 23.94 -0.92
C ILE A 248 37.59 24.30 -0.24
N ASP A 249 38.67 24.50 -1.01
CA ASP A 249 40.02 24.84 -0.52
C ASP A 249 40.22 26.36 -0.33
N GLY A 250 39.25 27.20 -0.72
CA GLY A 250 39.29 28.65 -0.56
C GLY A 250 38.97 29.11 0.87
N PRO A 251 39.42 30.30 1.26
CA PRO A 251 39.06 30.87 2.57
C PRO A 251 37.55 31.09 2.67
N ILE A 252 36.96 30.67 3.80
CA ILE A 252 35.52 30.86 4.07
C ILE A 252 35.25 32.39 4.08
N PRO A 253 34.28 32.88 3.28
CA PRO A 253 33.91 34.28 3.29
C PRO A 253 33.48 34.73 4.69
N SER A 254 34.00 35.87 5.16
CA SER A 254 33.78 36.40 6.50
C SER A 254 32.32 36.75 6.84
N ASP A 255 31.47 36.81 5.84
CA ASP A 255 30.05 37.11 5.95
C ASP A 255 29.15 35.91 6.30
N LEU A 256 29.69 34.69 6.43
CA LEU A 256 28.97 33.50 6.89
C LEU A 256 29.19 33.17 8.37
N THR A 257 29.93 34.01 9.11
CA THR A 257 30.21 33.79 10.54
C THR A 257 29.31 34.57 11.50
N GLU A 258 28.35 35.35 10.97
CA GLU A 258 27.32 36.05 11.77
C GLU A 258 25.92 35.70 11.29
N SER A 259 25.40 34.51 11.73
CA SER A 259 23.96 34.23 11.72
C SER A 259 23.64 33.15 12.75
#